data_770345d360f2d93ed426b3652d6ddce9
#
_entry.id   770345d360f2d93ed426b3652d6ddce9
#
_cell.length_a   1.000
_cell.length_b   1.000
_cell.length_c   1.000
_cell.angle_alpha   90.00
_cell.angle_beta   90.00
_cell.angle_gamma   90.00
#
_symmetry.space_group_name_H-M   'P 1'
#
loop_
_entity.id
_entity.type
_entity.pdbx_description
1 polymer ?
#
loop_
_entity_poly.entity_id
_entity_poly.type
_entity_poly.pdbx_seq_one_letter_code
_entity_poly.pdbx_strand_id
1 'polypeptide(L)'
;MSGVDGSLFEASCLDSKMVNVGKIEKVNPQIILDTFENGYIPVVSSVAKAIDKLGIYNINADLAASELAISLHAKKLILLTDVKGLMKDPKDESTLMERVKVSQIPLLKKEKVITGGMIPKIECCVKAVREGVESVNIQDGRVMHSLLIELLSDEGVGTLIE
;
A
#
# COMPACT_ATOMS: atom_id res chain seq x y z
N MET A 1 -17.24 -2.85 -1.52
CA MET A 1 -17.09 -4.24 -2.03
C MET A 1 -16.04 -4.99 -1.24
N SER A 2 -16.03 -6.29 -1.31
CA SER A 2 -15.01 -7.14 -0.70
C SER A 2 -13.98 -7.55 -1.77
N GLY A 3 -12.75 -7.83 -1.37
CA GLY A 3 -11.75 -8.38 -2.30
C GLY A 3 -12.10 -9.78 -2.86
N VAL A 4 -13.13 -10.45 -2.34
CA VAL A 4 -13.66 -11.69 -2.93
C VAL A 4 -14.66 -11.45 -4.06
N ASP A 5 -15.25 -10.25 -4.16
CA ASP A 5 -16.22 -9.92 -5.20
C ASP A 5 -15.53 -9.93 -6.57
N GLY A 6 -16.15 -10.60 -7.54
CA GLY A 6 -15.55 -10.79 -8.87
C GLY A 6 -14.21 -11.51 -8.85
N SER A 7 -13.85 -12.22 -7.75
CA SER A 7 -12.51 -12.78 -7.54
C SER A 7 -11.41 -11.72 -7.67
N LEU A 8 -11.67 -10.50 -7.16
CA LEU A 8 -10.72 -9.38 -7.23
C LEU A 8 -9.36 -9.78 -6.66
N PHE A 9 -9.34 -10.41 -5.47
CA PHE A 9 -8.13 -10.97 -4.88
C PHE A 9 -8.25 -12.49 -4.73
N GLU A 10 -7.30 -13.22 -5.27
CA GLU A 10 -7.10 -14.64 -5.06
C GLU A 10 -5.79 -14.84 -4.28
N ALA A 11 -5.83 -15.63 -3.21
CA ALA A 11 -4.73 -15.80 -2.28
C ALA A 11 -4.52 -17.24 -1.85
N SER A 12 -3.27 -17.58 -1.51
CA SER A 12 -2.87 -18.79 -0.83
C SER A 12 -2.48 -18.52 0.62
N CYS A 13 -2.32 -19.55 1.43
CA CYS A 13 -1.84 -19.43 2.80
C CYS A 13 -0.46 -18.77 2.85
N LEU A 14 -0.31 -17.71 3.65
CA LEU A 14 0.98 -17.03 3.81
C LEU A 14 1.97 -17.87 4.62
N ASP A 15 1.50 -18.44 5.74
CA ASP A 15 2.30 -19.25 6.67
C ASP A 15 1.37 -20.25 7.37
N SER A 16 1.79 -21.51 7.44
CA SER A 16 1.04 -22.59 8.12
C SER A 16 0.67 -22.27 9.58
N LYS A 17 1.41 -21.39 10.24
CA LYS A 17 1.12 -20.92 11.60
C LYS A 17 0.02 -19.85 11.64
N MET A 18 -0.23 -19.15 10.53
CA MET A 18 -1.21 -18.08 10.39
C MET A 18 -2.34 -18.49 9.43
N VAL A 19 -3.11 -19.49 9.84
CA VAL A 19 -4.11 -20.23 9.03
C VAL A 19 -5.10 -19.34 8.26
N ASN A 20 -5.35 -18.10 8.74
CA ASN A 20 -6.32 -17.18 8.16
C ASN A 20 -5.66 -15.97 7.47
N VAL A 21 -4.34 -15.92 7.37
CA VAL A 21 -3.60 -14.87 6.68
C VAL A 21 -3.12 -15.38 5.34
N GLY A 22 -3.42 -14.62 4.29
CA GLY A 22 -3.09 -14.98 2.91
C GLY A 22 -2.04 -14.07 2.29
N LYS A 23 -1.42 -14.62 1.25
CA LYS A 23 -0.58 -13.92 0.28
C LYS A 23 -1.36 -13.86 -1.03
N ILE A 24 -1.48 -12.67 -1.62
CA ILE A 24 -2.13 -12.49 -2.92
C ILE A 24 -1.27 -13.19 -3.99
N GLU A 25 -1.93 -14.05 -4.76
CA GLU A 25 -1.34 -14.75 -5.91
C GLU A 25 -1.81 -14.15 -7.23
N LYS A 26 -3.04 -13.58 -7.23
CA LYS A 26 -3.62 -12.97 -8.42
C LYS A 26 -4.56 -11.84 -8.04
N VAL A 27 -4.52 -10.76 -8.83
CA VAL A 27 -5.50 -9.68 -8.80
C VAL A 27 -6.25 -9.67 -10.13
N ASN A 28 -7.59 -9.59 -10.06
CA ASN A 28 -8.46 -9.41 -11.22
C ASN A 28 -9.14 -8.04 -11.13
N PRO A 29 -8.59 -6.99 -11.75
CA PRO A 29 -9.05 -5.63 -11.56
C PRO A 29 -10.36 -5.30 -12.29
N GLN A 30 -10.94 -6.22 -13.07
CA GLN A 30 -12.07 -5.91 -13.96
C GLN A 30 -13.25 -5.28 -13.20
N ILE A 31 -13.63 -5.83 -12.04
CA ILE A 31 -14.74 -5.28 -11.25
C ILE A 31 -14.49 -3.83 -10.78
N ILE A 32 -13.22 -3.46 -10.55
CA ILE A 32 -12.83 -2.10 -10.22
C ILE A 32 -12.97 -1.19 -11.44
N LEU A 33 -12.48 -1.63 -12.59
CA LEU A 33 -12.59 -0.89 -13.85
C LEU A 33 -14.06 -0.65 -14.22
N ASP A 34 -14.90 -1.68 -14.16
CA ASP A 34 -16.34 -1.58 -14.39
C ASP A 34 -17.00 -0.58 -13.43
N THR A 35 -16.54 -0.55 -12.16
CA THR A 35 -17.04 0.38 -11.14
C THR A 35 -16.67 1.83 -11.50
N PHE A 36 -15.45 2.07 -11.98
CA PHE A 36 -14.99 3.39 -12.43
C PHE A 36 -15.76 3.85 -13.67
N GLU A 37 -15.96 2.97 -14.66
CA GLU A 37 -16.72 3.30 -15.89
C GLU A 37 -18.16 3.74 -15.58
N ASN A 38 -18.74 3.20 -14.50
CA ASN A 38 -20.06 3.61 -14.02
C ASN A 38 -20.06 4.84 -13.09
N GLY A 39 -18.90 5.52 -12.91
CA GLY A 39 -18.78 6.76 -12.16
C GLY A 39 -18.74 6.59 -10.63
N TYR A 40 -18.51 5.37 -10.13
CA TYR A 40 -18.42 5.11 -8.70
C TYR A 40 -16.96 5.07 -8.21
N ILE A 41 -16.78 5.39 -6.94
CA ILE A 41 -15.51 5.23 -6.22
C ILE A 41 -15.55 3.90 -5.45
N PRO A 42 -14.79 2.87 -5.87
CA PRO A 42 -14.79 1.59 -5.18
C PRO A 42 -14.08 1.69 -3.82
N VAL A 43 -14.74 1.22 -2.76
CA VAL A 43 -14.14 1.01 -1.44
C VAL A 43 -14.02 -0.50 -1.24
N VAL A 44 -12.79 -0.99 -1.09
CA VAL A 44 -12.47 -2.42 -1.10
C VAL A 44 -11.91 -2.86 0.26
N SER A 45 -12.45 -3.96 0.82
CA SER A 45 -11.84 -4.59 1.99
C SER A 45 -10.72 -5.55 1.59
N SER A 46 -9.69 -5.65 2.44
CA SER A 46 -8.50 -6.49 2.24
C SER A 46 -8.73 -7.95 2.59
N VAL A 47 -9.75 -8.57 1.97
CA VAL A 47 -10.08 -9.99 2.09
C VAL A 47 -9.96 -10.65 0.73
N ALA A 48 -9.41 -11.84 0.65
CA ALA A 48 -9.18 -12.55 -0.60
C ALA A 48 -9.84 -13.92 -0.61
N LYS A 49 -10.24 -14.38 -1.80
CA LYS A 49 -10.70 -15.74 -2.03
C LYS A 49 -9.53 -16.70 -1.90
N ALA A 50 -9.67 -17.74 -1.09
CA ALA A 50 -8.69 -18.80 -1.00
C ALA A 50 -8.70 -19.67 -2.28
N ILE A 51 -7.51 -19.99 -2.80
CA ILE A 51 -7.34 -20.87 -3.97
C ILE A 51 -6.87 -22.27 -3.56
N ASP A 52 -6.37 -22.44 -2.35
CA ASP A 52 -5.80 -23.69 -1.79
C ASP A 52 -6.77 -24.40 -0.83
N LYS A 53 -7.88 -23.79 -0.48
CA LYS A 53 -8.94 -24.35 0.37
C LYS A 53 -10.28 -23.65 0.11
N LEU A 54 -11.35 -24.19 0.69
CA LEU A 54 -12.63 -23.47 0.79
C LEU A 54 -12.50 -22.36 1.83
N GLY A 55 -12.87 -21.13 1.44
CA GLY A 55 -12.93 -20.00 2.37
C GLY A 55 -12.23 -18.74 1.87
N ILE A 56 -11.82 -17.93 2.82
CA ILE A 56 -11.21 -16.62 2.59
C ILE A 56 -9.95 -16.46 3.44
N TYR A 57 -9.08 -15.53 2.99
CA TYR A 57 -7.93 -15.06 3.75
C TYR A 57 -8.06 -13.59 4.08
N ASN A 58 -7.59 -13.21 5.27
CA ASN A 58 -7.30 -11.82 5.58
C ASN A 58 -5.95 -11.44 4.95
N ILE A 59 -5.91 -10.31 4.26
CA ILE A 59 -4.70 -9.79 3.62
C ILE A 59 -4.27 -8.52 4.35
N ASN A 60 -2.96 -8.33 4.50
CA ASN A 60 -2.45 -7.04 4.97
C ASN A 60 -2.91 -5.92 4.03
N ALA A 61 -3.46 -4.84 4.58
CA ALA A 61 -4.08 -3.77 3.79
C ALA A 61 -3.08 -3.05 2.88
N ASP A 62 -1.83 -2.82 3.34
CA ASP A 62 -0.80 -2.18 2.52
C ASP A 62 -0.43 -3.09 1.33
N LEU A 63 -0.35 -4.41 1.57
CA LEU A 63 -0.10 -5.38 0.51
C LEU A 63 -1.25 -5.41 -0.49
N ALA A 64 -2.51 -5.46 -0.03
CA ALA A 64 -3.68 -5.47 -0.90
C ALA A 64 -3.75 -4.20 -1.75
N ALA A 65 -3.49 -3.02 -1.15
CA ALA A 65 -3.46 -1.75 -1.84
C ALA A 65 -2.33 -1.68 -2.89
N SER A 66 -1.14 -2.18 -2.54
CA SER A 66 0.01 -2.23 -3.46
C SER A 66 -0.27 -3.12 -4.67
N GLU A 67 -0.76 -4.35 -4.45
CA GLU A 67 -1.07 -5.29 -5.54
C GLU A 67 -2.20 -4.75 -6.44
N LEU A 68 -3.21 -4.11 -5.85
CA LEU A 68 -4.28 -3.47 -6.61
C LEU A 68 -3.76 -2.29 -7.43
N ALA A 69 -2.94 -1.41 -6.84
CA ALA A 69 -2.35 -0.27 -7.54
C ALA A 69 -1.49 -0.72 -8.74
N ILE A 70 -0.71 -1.77 -8.58
CA ILE A 70 0.08 -2.38 -9.66
C ILE A 70 -0.85 -2.87 -10.78
N SER A 71 -1.87 -3.65 -10.44
CA SER A 71 -2.78 -4.25 -11.44
C SER A 71 -3.62 -3.23 -12.20
N LEU A 72 -3.86 -2.07 -11.59
CA LEU A 72 -4.58 -0.94 -12.19
C LEU A 72 -3.67 0.04 -12.95
N HIS A 73 -2.36 -0.18 -12.93
CA HIS A 73 -1.37 0.80 -13.42
C HIS A 73 -1.61 2.19 -12.83
N ALA A 74 -1.81 2.24 -11.52
CA ALA A 74 -2.16 3.47 -10.82
C ALA A 74 -1.02 4.50 -10.93
N LYS A 75 -1.38 5.76 -11.13
CA LYS A 75 -0.39 6.85 -11.11
C LYS A 75 0.17 7.08 -9.71
N LYS A 76 -0.68 6.99 -8.69
CA LYS A 76 -0.28 7.25 -7.31
C LYS A 76 -0.92 6.24 -6.37
N LEU A 77 -0.14 5.72 -5.44
CA LEU A 77 -0.59 4.97 -4.27
C LEU A 77 -0.36 5.81 -3.02
N ILE A 78 -1.37 5.98 -2.19
CA ILE A 78 -1.26 6.72 -0.92
C ILE A 78 -1.57 5.77 0.22
N LEU A 79 -0.59 5.56 1.11
CA LEU A 79 -0.72 4.77 2.32
C LEU A 79 -0.95 5.71 3.51
N LEU A 80 -2.15 5.65 4.07
CA LEU A 80 -2.48 6.36 5.31
C LEU A 80 -2.02 5.55 6.51
N THR A 81 -1.28 6.17 7.41
CA THR A 81 -0.68 5.54 8.58
C THR A 81 -0.84 6.42 9.82
N ASP A 82 -0.34 5.97 10.96
CA ASP A 82 -0.30 6.70 12.22
C ASP A 82 1.03 7.44 12.46
N VAL A 83 1.88 7.53 11.43
CA VAL A 83 3.13 8.30 11.46
C VAL A 83 3.17 9.28 10.31
N LYS A 84 3.87 10.41 10.49
CA LYS A 84 3.96 11.48 9.47
C LYS A 84 4.59 11.04 8.15
N GLY A 85 5.41 10.01 8.19
CA GLY A 85 6.18 9.48 7.06
C GLY A 85 7.45 8.81 7.55
N LEU A 86 8.46 8.72 6.69
CA LEU A 86 9.78 8.19 7.03
C LEU A 86 10.63 9.29 7.67
N MET A 87 11.02 9.12 8.92
CA MET A 87 11.89 10.05 9.68
C MET A 87 13.23 9.40 9.97
N LYS A 88 14.32 10.15 9.93
CA LYS A 88 15.64 9.66 10.36
C LYS A 88 15.66 9.35 11.86
N ASP A 89 15.05 10.21 12.66
CA ASP A 89 14.77 9.98 14.08
C ASP A 89 13.25 10.01 14.29
N PRO A 90 12.63 8.88 14.67
CA PRO A 90 11.17 8.83 14.90
C PRO A 90 10.65 9.78 16.01
N LYS A 91 11.55 10.34 16.83
CA LYS A 91 11.20 11.28 17.90
C LYS A 91 11.34 12.74 17.49
N ASP A 92 11.94 13.01 16.34
CA ASP A 92 12.19 14.35 15.84
C ASP A 92 11.51 14.54 14.47
N GLU A 93 10.36 15.21 14.48
CA GLU A 93 9.58 15.47 13.28
C GLU A 93 10.31 16.32 12.23
N SER A 94 11.31 17.11 12.64
CA SER A 94 12.14 17.90 11.70
C SER A 94 13.03 17.04 10.82
N THR A 95 13.16 15.76 11.14
CA THR A 95 13.94 14.78 10.37
C THR A 95 13.12 14.02 9.33
N LEU A 96 11.88 14.47 9.06
CA LEU A 96 11.02 13.89 8.03
C LEU A 96 11.72 13.94 6.66
N MET A 97 11.73 12.82 6.00
CA MET A 97 12.26 12.68 4.65
C MET A 97 11.10 12.86 3.66
N GLU A 98 10.97 14.05 3.11
CA GLU A 98 9.86 14.37 2.19
C GLU A 98 9.90 13.53 0.91
N ARG A 99 11.11 13.17 0.44
CA ARG A 99 11.31 12.40 -0.79
C ARG A 99 12.41 11.36 -0.61
N VAL A 100 12.14 10.12 -1.02
CA VAL A 100 13.06 8.98 -0.94
C VAL A 100 13.03 8.20 -2.25
N LYS A 101 14.18 8.04 -2.87
CA LYS A 101 14.32 7.17 -4.05
C LYS A 101 14.41 5.71 -3.63
N VAL A 102 13.83 4.81 -4.42
CA VAL A 102 13.92 3.37 -4.21
C VAL A 102 15.36 2.89 -4.04
N SER A 103 16.32 3.52 -4.75
CA SER A 103 17.74 3.21 -4.65
C SER A 103 18.37 3.51 -3.27
N GLN A 104 17.78 4.40 -2.47
CA GLN A 104 18.25 4.76 -1.13
C GLN A 104 17.77 3.78 -0.04
N ILE A 105 16.71 3.02 -0.30
CA ILE A 105 16.08 2.14 0.69
C ILE A 105 17.05 1.12 1.31
N PRO A 106 17.96 0.45 0.55
CA PRO A 106 18.91 -0.48 1.16
C PRO A 106 19.84 0.19 2.18
N LEU A 107 20.27 1.43 1.91
CA LEU A 107 21.10 2.20 2.83
C LEU A 107 20.33 2.57 4.10
N LEU A 108 19.09 3.06 3.96
CA LEU A 108 18.24 3.45 5.08
C LEU A 108 17.88 2.25 5.97
N LYS A 109 17.73 1.05 5.40
CA LYS A 109 17.61 -0.20 6.17
C LYS A 109 18.87 -0.50 6.96
N LYS A 110 20.06 -0.36 6.33
CA LYS A 110 21.36 -0.60 6.99
C LYS A 110 21.62 0.39 8.13
N GLU A 111 21.25 1.65 7.95
CA GLU A 111 21.36 2.72 8.94
C GLU A 111 20.27 2.63 10.04
N LYS A 112 19.39 1.63 9.99
CA LYS A 112 18.29 1.43 10.93
C LYS A 112 17.27 2.58 10.99
N VAL A 113 17.16 3.37 9.94
CA VAL A 113 16.11 4.37 9.75
C VAL A 113 14.78 3.66 9.48
N ILE A 114 14.82 2.60 8.67
CA ILE A 114 13.64 1.75 8.39
C ILE A 114 13.69 0.53 9.31
N THR A 115 12.80 0.48 10.30
CA THR A 115 12.76 -0.57 11.31
C THR A 115 11.33 -1.04 11.60
N GLY A 116 11.18 -2.19 12.27
CA GLY A 116 9.91 -2.68 12.78
C GLY A 116 8.81 -2.76 11.72
N GLY A 117 7.63 -2.24 12.06
CA GLY A 117 6.46 -2.23 11.16
C GLY A 117 6.60 -1.38 9.90
N MET A 118 7.61 -0.48 9.84
CA MET A 118 7.90 0.29 8.63
C MET A 118 8.54 -0.58 7.52
N ILE A 119 9.24 -1.66 7.89
CA ILE A 119 9.90 -2.54 6.90
C ILE A 119 8.90 -3.09 5.87
N PRO A 120 7.83 -3.84 6.26
CA PRO A 120 6.89 -4.39 5.30
C PRO A 120 6.17 -3.30 4.51
N LYS A 121 5.87 -2.14 5.13
CA LYS A 121 5.25 -1.01 4.46
C LYS A 121 6.13 -0.45 3.33
N ILE A 122 7.40 -0.21 3.62
CA ILE A 122 8.37 0.24 2.61
C ILE A 122 8.58 -0.82 1.52
N GLU A 123 8.54 -2.10 1.85
CA GLU A 123 8.64 -3.18 0.85
C GLU A 123 7.48 -3.16 -0.13
N CYS A 124 6.25 -2.93 0.35
CA CYS A 124 5.08 -2.72 -0.50
C CYS A 124 5.25 -1.49 -1.42
N CYS A 125 5.75 -0.37 -0.88
CA CYS A 125 6.03 0.84 -1.66
C CYS A 125 7.06 0.59 -2.76
N VAL A 126 8.19 -0.03 -2.40
CA VAL A 126 9.27 -0.36 -3.36
C VAL A 126 8.76 -1.29 -4.46
N LYS A 127 7.97 -2.29 -4.10
CA LYS A 127 7.35 -3.19 -5.07
C LYS A 127 6.46 -2.41 -6.03
N ALA A 128 5.55 -1.58 -5.51
CA ALA A 128 4.63 -0.81 -6.32
C ALA A 128 5.35 0.08 -7.34
N VAL A 129 6.38 0.83 -6.91
CA VAL A 129 7.18 1.68 -7.83
C VAL A 129 7.90 0.84 -8.88
N ARG A 130 8.52 -0.27 -8.50
CA ARG A 130 9.23 -1.15 -9.45
C ARG A 130 8.33 -1.81 -10.47
N GLU A 131 7.07 -2.05 -10.12
CA GLU A 131 6.05 -2.67 -10.97
C GLU A 131 5.23 -1.61 -11.75
N GLY A 132 5.65 -0.34 -11.72
CA GLY A 132 5.13 0.69 -12.61
C GLY A 132 4.14 1.69 -12.02
N VAL A 133 3.89 1.68 -10.72
CA VAL A 133 3.21 2.79 -10.05
C VAL A 133 4.16 3.99 -10.03
N GLU A 134 3.76 5.14 -10.58
CA GLU A 134 4.66 6.28 -10.78
C GLU A 134 5.21 6.83 -9.45
N SER A 135 4.39 6.82 -8.40
CA SER A 135 4.80 7.26 -7.06
C SER A 135 3.97 6.65 -5.95
N VAL A 136 4.59 6.49 -4.78
CA VAL A 136 3.91 6.05 -3.56
C VAL A 136 4.14 7.07 -2.46
N ASN A 137 3.07 7.51 -1.80
CA ASN A 137 3.15 8.43 -0.67
C ASN A 137 2.76 7.71 0.63
N ILE A 138 3.54 7.93 1.69
CA ILE A 138 3.23 7.50 3.06
C ILE A 138 2.95 8.74 3.87
N GLN A 139 1.76 8.86 4.44
CA GLN A 139 1.34 10.05 5.19
C GLN A 139 0.48 9.74 6.39
N ASP A 140 0.40 10.69 7.33
CA ASP A 140 -0.41 10.57 8.53
C ASP A 140 -1.90 10.74 8.20
N GLY A 141 -2.65 9.65 8.34
CA GLY A 141 -4.11 9.65 8.13
C GLY A 141 -4.91 10.39 9.20
N ARG A 142 -4.29 10.80 10.31
CA ARG A 142 -4.93 11.60 11.37
C ARG A 142 -4.94 13.09 11.05
N VAL A 143 -4.12 13.52 10.10
CA VAL A 143 -4.13 14.93 9.62
C VAL A 143 -5.36 15.14 8.77
N MET A 144 -6.18 16.12 9.19
CA MET A 144 -7.42 16.45 8.48
C MET A 144 -7.12 16.89 7.05
N HIS A 145 -7.84 16.30 6.09
CA HIS A 145 -7.70 16.59 4.67
C HIS A 145 -6.32 16.29 4.05
N SER A 146 -5.47 15.49 4.71
CA SER A 146 -4.13 15.15 4.22
C SER A 146 -4.14 14.60 2.78
N LEU A 147 -5.14 13.78 2.42
CA LEU A 147 -5.35 13.30 1.05
C LEU A 147 -5.57 14.42 0.03
N LEU A 148 -6.40 15.42 0.39
CA LEU A 148 -6.70 16.54 -0.50
C LEU A 148 -5.48 17.44 -0.66
N ILE A 149 -4.74 17.68 0.41
CA ILE A 149 -3.48 18.44 0.36
C ILE A 149 -2.50 17.76 -0.58
N GLU A 150 -2.28 16.46 -0.43
CA GLU A 150 -1.37 15.69 -1.28
C GLU A 150 -1.79 15.65 -2.76
N LEU A 151 -3.09 15.63 -3.05
CA LEU A 151 -3.59 15.52 -4.42
C LEU A 151 -3.79 16.87 -5.13
N LEU A 152 -4.02 17.95 -4.38
CA LEU A 152 -4.48 19.23 -4.93
C LEU A 152 -3.53 20.39 -4.65
N SER A 153 -2.44 20.19 -3.91
CA SER A 153 -1.44 21.22 -3.66
C SER A 153 -0.03 20.74 -4.04
N ASP A 154 0.87 21.68 -4.22
CA ASP A 154 2.31 21.41 -4.43
C ASP A 154 3.04 21.17 -3.09
N GLU A 155 2.35 21.37 -1.97
CA GLU A 155 2.85 21.05 -0.63
C GLU A 155 2.68 19.56 -0.37
N GLY A 156 3.74 18.78 -0.55
CA GLY A 156 3.73 17.35 -0.25
C GLY A 156 3.46 17.08 1.24
N VAL A 157 2.64 16.08 1.52
CA VAL A 157 2.38 15.60 2.89
C VAL A 157 3.01 14.24 3.07
N GLY A 158 3.89 14.10 4.06
CA GLY A 158 4.51 12.81 4.36
C GLY A 158 5.78 12.51 3.57
N THR A 159 5.95 11.26 3.14
CA THR A 159 7.13 10.80 2.40
C THR A 159 6.73 10.25 1.04
N LEU A 160 7.23 10.86 -0.01
CA LEU A 160 7.11 10.38 -1.39
C LEU A 160 8.23 9.37 -1.69
N ILE A 161 7.86 8.21 -2.22
CA ILE A 161 8.78 7.16 -2.69
C ILE A 161 8.65 7.03 -4.21
N GLU A 162 9.78 7.14 -4.92
CA GLU A 162 9.88 7.12 -6.39
C GLU A 162 11.13 6.37 -6.90
#